data_e62e70a0d40e5d8c712087ce30108ac2
#
_entry.id   e62e70a0d40e5d8c712087ce30108ac2
#
_cell.length_a   1.000
_cell.length_b   1.000
_cell.length_c   1.000
_cell.angle_alpha   90.00
_cell.angle_beta   90.00
_cell.angle_gamma   90.00
#
_symmetry.space_group_name_H-M   'P 1'
#
loop_
_entity.id
_entity.type
_entity.pdbx_description
1 polymer ?
#
loop_
_entity_poly.entity_id
_entity_poly.type
_entity_poly.pdbx_seq_one_letter_code
_entity_poly.pdbx_strand_id
1 'polypeptide(L)'
;MLRPALHRSASVRALVLAAATLGCSRERGASTSSSGVGTIVIAAAADADHLFPPLVVGTQGKQVVDLVYDYLADPPENLNTIGDSGFTPRLARRWTWAKDSLSIAFQLDPRARWHDGQRVTASDVRFTFDLITDPVIASPRAASLANVDSVSVSDSVTAVLWFKHRAPEQFFEAVYNLAVVPEHVLGTIPRRDLPTSPVLRSPVGSGRFRFVRWDAGYRIELVADTANWRGRPKLDRVIWSITGDPASLVTGLASGEADFTDLVRGEALKQVSVVPSLRVVPYPSLEYGYLGFNLRDPDHPNRPHPLFGDRALRRALSMAVDRRAMIRNVADTLGYPALGPLTRAQATADTTMPAVPYDPAAASRSLDSLGWRDTDGDGVRDRGGRPLAFEMIVPTSSAVRMQMSVLLHEQFRRIGADVRIRSMDMSAFYDRATRGRFDTMLNAWHADPSPSSIRDAWATAAAIPSGANFVSYRNAAFDALVDSAAAEFDPARSRALFRRAYEKIIDDAPAIWLYELRLTAAAHRRLRITGMRADAWWAGLPEWSIAPGERTPRDALGIRTASR
;
A
#
# COMPACT_ATOMS: atom_id res chain seq x y z
N MET A 1 -37.17 60.63 -45.07
CA MET A 1 -37.69 62.00 -44.82
C MET A 1 -37.09 62.52 -43.54
N LEU A 2 -36.33 63.60 -43.70
CA LEU A 2 -36.11 64.76 -42.83
C LEU A 2 -35.38 64.59 -41.48
N ARG A 3 -34.12 64.95 -41.49
CA ARG A 3 -33.42 65.79 -40.50
C ARG A 3 -34.07 67.17 -40.44
N PRO A 4 -33.78 68.10 -39.52
CA PRO A 4 -32.53 68.53 -38.83
C PRO A 4 -32.75 68.96 -37.38
N ALA A 5 -31.90 69.63 -36.62
CA ALA A 5 -30.61 70.24 -36.59
C ALA A 5 -30.39 70.93 -35.20
N LEU A 6 -29.16 70.94 -34.75
CA LEU A 6 -28.39 72.09 -34.14
C LEU A 6 -28.99 73.04 -33.10
N HIS A 7 -28.29 73.19 -31.92
CA HIS A 7 -27.52 74.43 -31.51
C HIS A 7 -26.78 74.17 -30.18
N ARG A 8 -25.51 74.27 -30.17
CA ARG A 8 -24.47 75.21 -29.69
C ARG A 8 -24.90 76.17 -28.56
N SER A 9 -24.12 76.15 -27.45
CA SER A 9 -23.35 77.31 -27.01
C SER A 9 -22.38 77.00 -25.88
N ALA A 10 -21.22 77.61 -25.99
CA ALA A 10 -20.06 77.54 -25.09
C ALA A 10 -20.14 78.69 -24.04
N SER A 11 -19.42 78.53 -22.94
CA SER A 11 -18.67 79.57 -22.17
C SER A 11 -18.07 78.92 -20.91
N VAL A 12 -16.75 78.69 -20.76
CA VAL A 12 -15.65 79.60 -20.40
C VAL A 12 -15.57 79.92 -18.87
N ARG A 13 -14.46 79.51 -18.30
CA ARG A 13 -13.63 80.01 -17.19
C ARG A 13 -14.09 79.82 -15.76
N ALA A 14 -13.28 79.08 -14.97
CA ALA A 14 -12.37 79.68 -14.00
C ALA A 14 -11.42 78.67 -13.37
N LEU A 15 -10.16 79.03 -13.41
CA LEU A 15 -9.00 78.43 -12.77
C LEU A 15 -8.99 78.75 -11.28
N VAL A 16 -8.94 77.76 -10.36
CA VAL A 16 -8.49 78.03 -8.98
C VAL A 16 -7.46 76.96 -8.63
N LEU A 17 -6.21 77.35 -8.55
CA LEU A 17 -5.08 76.64 -7.97
C LEU A 17 -5.26 76.59 -6.44
N ALA A 18 -5.34 75.40 -5.86
CA ALA A 18 -5.10 75.24 -4.43
C ALA A 18 -4.11 74.07 -4.25
N ALA A 19 -2.90 74.48 -3.87
CA ALA A 19 -1.88 73.57 -3.41
C ALA A 19 -2.34 72.90 -2.11
N ALA A 20 -2.46 71.60 -2.10
CA ALA A 20 -2.62 70.79 -0.89
C ALA A 20 -1.49 69.78 -0.82
N THR A 21 -0.74 69.89 0.21
CA THR A 21 0.42 69.19 0.72
C THR A 21 0.32 67.67 0.58
N LEU A 22 1.39 67.06 0.03
CA LEU A 22 1.69 65.66 0.10
C LEU A 22 1.73 65.18 1.55
N GLY A 23 0.69 64.52 1.98
CA GLY A 23 0.71 63.60 3.09
C GLY A 23 0.94 62.19 2.54
N CYS A 24 2.18 61.73 2.42
CA CYS A 24 2.51 60.33 2.26
C CYS A 24 2.10 59.58 3.53
N SER A 25 0.86 59.17 3.64
CA SER A 25 0.50 58.05 4.48
C SER A 25 1.04 56.77 3.80
N ARG A 26 2.26 56.42 4.17
CA ARG A 26 2.78 55.07 3.98
C ARG A 26 1.82 54.18 4.76
N GLU A 27 0.78 53.68 4.11
CA GLU A 27 0.19 52.41 4.53
C GLU A 27 1.33 51.40 4.57
N ARG A 28 1.82 51.19 5.79
CA ARG A 28 2.53 49.95 6.10
C ARG A 28 1.51 48.84 5.83
N GLY A 29 1.47 48.37 4.59
CA GLY A 29 0.94 47.08 4.28
C GLY A 29 1.63 46.14 5.26
N ALA A 30 0.90 45.71 6.26
CA ALA A 30 1.28 44.57 7.04
C ALA A 30 1.49 43.46 6.04
N SER A 31 2.74 43.23 5.68
CA SER A 31 3.16 42.00 5.01
C SER A 31 2.92 40.89 6.03
N THR A 32 1.67 40.49 6.15
CA THR A 32 1.39 39.13 6.60
C THR A 32 2.09 38.24 5.59
N SER A 33 3.32 37.90 5.87
CA SER A 33 4.00 36.79 5.25
C SER A 33 3.15 35.57 5.55
N SER A 34 2.10 35.35 4.76
CA SER A 34 1.46 34.07 4.67
C SER A 34 2.54 33.15 4.15
N SER A 35 3.20 32.47 5.06
CA SER A 35 4.12 31.37 4.77
C SER A 35 3.34 30.19 4.20
N GLY A 36 2.46 30.45 3.24
CA GLY A 36 1.78 29.46 2.45
C GLY A 36 2.83 28.61 1.74
N VAL A 37 2.87 27.34 2.05
CA VAL A 37 3.96 26.43 1.64
C VAL A 37 3.59 25.67 0.37
N GLY A 38 2.32 25.67 -0.05
CA GLY A 38 1.86 25.23 -1.35
C GLY A 38 0.83 24.11 -1.34
N THR A 39 0.28 23.88 -2.53
CA THR A 39 -0.75 22.88 -2.80
C THR A 39 -0.16 21.74 -3.61
N ILE A 40 -0.40 20.49 -3.17
CA ILE A 40 -0.16 19.30 -3.99
C ILE A 40 -1.49 18.81 -4.58
N VAL A 41 -1.49 18.51 -5.87
CA VAL A 41 -2.59 17.80 -6.53
C VAL A 41 -2.12 16.39 -6.89
N ILE A 42 -2.79 15.40 -6.33
CA ILE A 42 -2.54 13.97 -6.56
C ILE A 42 -3.56 13.47 -7.57
N ALA A 43 -3.09 13.02 -8.73
CA ALA A 43 -3.94 12.35 -9.70
C ALA A 43 -4.22 10.93 -9.21
N ALA A 44 -5.50 10.62 -8.95
CA ALA A 44 -5.95 9.34 -8.42
C ALA A 44 -6.77 8.56 -9.44
N ALA A 45 -6.49 7.26 -9.58
CA ALA A 45 -7.17 6.37 -10.51
C ALA A 45 -8.57 5.92 -10.03
N ALA A 46 -8.86 6.07 -8.74
CA ALA A 46 -10.13 5.68 -8.13
C ALA A 46 -10.54 6.65 -7.01
N ASP A 47 -11.82 6.68 -6.70
CA ASP A 47 -12.36 7.42 -5.56
C ASP A 47 -12.16 6.66 -4.24
N ALA A 48 -12.34 7.35 -3.13
CA ALA A 48 -12.45 6.72 -1.82
C ALA A 48 -13.74 5.90 -1.71
N ASP A 49 -13.64 4.72 -1.11
CA ASP A 49 -14.79 3.91 -0.74
C ASP A 49 -15.49 4.47 0.50
N HIS A 50 -14.71 4.79 1.52
CA HIS A 50 -15.15 5.38 2.77
C HIS A 50 -14.12 6.38 3.32
N LEU A 51 -14.58 7.34 4.16
CA LEU A 51 -13.71 8.17 5.01
C LEU A 51 -13.90 7.86 6.50
N PHE A 52 -14.52 6.74 6.81
CA PHE A 52 -14.72 6.24 8.17
C PHE A 52 -13.74 5.11 8.47
N PRO A 53 -12.77 5.30 9.39
CA PRO A 53 -11.70 4.35 9.66
C PRO A 53 -12.13 2.90 9.87
N PRO A 54 -13.22 2.60 10.63
CA PRO A 54 -13.67 1.23 10.80
C PRO A 54 -14.12 0.51 9.52
N LEU A 55 -14.55 1.24 8.47
CA LEU A 55 -15.11 0.65 7.25
C LEU A 55 -14.24 0.82 6.00
N VAL A 56 -13.21 1.67 6.05
CA VAL A 56 -12.36 1.90 4.88
C VAL A 56 -11.57 0.64 4.52
N VAL A 57 -11.65 0.21 3.25
CA VAL A 57 -10.86 -0.89 2.67
C VAL A 57 -10.05 -0.44 1.47
N GLY A 58 -10.54 0.54 0.71
CA GLY A 58 -9.87 1.08 -0.47
C GLY A 58 -8.63 1.89 -0.11
N THR A 59 -7.58 1.77 -0.93
CA THR A 59 -6.32 2.50 -0.73
C THR A 59 -6.53 4.02 -0.73
N GLN A 60 -7.41 4.55 -1.59
CA GLN A 60 -7.68 5.99 -1.68
C GLN A 60 -8.36 6.52 -0.41
N GLY A 61 -9.35 5.78 0.11
CA GLY A 61 -9.98 6.10 1.39
C GLY A 61 -8.97 6.09 2.54
N LYS A 62 -8.09 5.07 2.56
CA LYS A 62 -7.03 4.95 3.58
C LYS A 62 -6.03 6.10 3.52
N GLN A 63 -5.62 6.57 2.35
CA GLN A 63 -4.74 7.74 2.20
C GLN A 63 -5.32 8.98 2.91
N VAL A 64 -6.62 9.23 2.73
CA VAL A 64 -7.31 10.35 3.36
C VAL A 64 -7.47 10.15 4.87
N VAL A 65 -7.93 8.97 5.28
CA VAL A 65 -8.15 8.60 6.69
C VAL A 65 -6.86 8.76 7.51
N ASP A 66 -5.73 8.26 7.03
CA ASP A 66 -4.45 8.30 7.75
C ASP A 66 -3.89 9.73 7.93
N LEU A 67 -4.31 10.68 7.09
CA LEU A 67 -3.94 12.10 7.20
C LEU A 67 -4.89 12.90 8.08
N VAL A 68 -6.16 12.48 8.16
CA VAL A 68 -7.23 13.15 8.92
C VAL A 68 -7.32 12.65 10.35
N TYR A 69 -7.06 11.35 10.59
CA TYR A 69 -7.14 10.72 11.91
C TYR A 69 -5.76 10.33 12.43
N ASP A 70 -5.65 10.23 13.75
CA ASP A 70 -4.43 9.76 14.40
C ASP A 70 -4.56 8.33 14.92
N TYR A 71 -3.44 7.64 14.90
CA TYR A 71 -3.21 6.36 15.58
C TYR A 71 -2.50 6.59 16.92
N LEU A 72 -2.41 5.59 17.78
CA LEU A 72 -1.71 5.72 19.06
C LEU A 72 -0.19 5.90 18.87
N ALA A 73 0.40 5.15 17.93
CA ALA A 73 1.81 5.24 17.56
C ALA A 73 1.99 4.98 16.06
N ASP A 74 3.09 5.46 15.49
CA ASP A 74 3.49 5.18 14.10
C ASP A 74 4.46 4.00 14.06
N PRO A 75 4.33 3.07 13.09
CA PRO A 75 5.26 1.96 12.92
C PRO A 75 6.63 2.44 12.45
N PRO A 76 7.71 1.69 12.76
CA PRO A 76 9.05 2.00 12.31
C PRO A 76 9.17 1.93 10.77
N GLU A 77 10.15 2.63 10.22
CA GLU A 77 10.39 2.70 8.77
C GLU A 77 10.65 1.32 8.14
N ASN A 78 11.31 0.42 8.89
CA ASN A 78 11.60 -0.95 8.47
C ASN A 78 10.41 -1.92 8.66
N LEU A 79 9.25 -1.42 9.07
CA LEU A 79 8.03 -2.21 9.30
C LEU A 79 8.23 -3.39 10.28
N ASN A 80 9.07 -3.24 11.31
CA ASN A 80 9.16 -4.25 12.35
C ASN A 80 7.84 -4.31 13.14
N THR A 81 7.28 -5.50 13.25
CA THR A 81 5.99 -5.73 13.92
C THR A 81 6.12 -6.38 15.29
N ILE A 82 7.33 -6.85 15.66
CA ILE A 82 7.58 -7.58 16.89
C ILE A 82 7.93 -6.61 18.01
N GLY A 83 7.18 -6.65 19.10
CA GLY A 83 7.32 -5.74 20.24
C GLY A 83 6.98 -4.29 19.87
N ASP A 84 7.47 -3.36 20.68
CA ASP A 84 7.22 -1.92 20.53
C ASP A 84 8.48 -1.13 20.11
N SER A 85 9.58 -1.83 19.85
CA SER A 85 10.86 -1.20 19.51
C SER A 85 10.82 -0.55 18.13
N GLY A 86 11.21 0.72 18.06
CA GLY A 86 11.25 1.51 16.83
C GLY A 86 9.93 2.22 16.51
N PHE A 87 8.85 1.92 17.23
CA PHE A 87 7.61 2.70 17.11
C PHE A 87 7.81 4.10 17.67
N THR A 88 7.19 5.08 17.01
CA THR A 88 7.28 6.48 17.43
C THR A 88 5.96 6.99 17.97
N PRO A 89 5.97 7.85 19.02
CA PRO A 89 4.78 8.48 19.56
C PRO A 89 3.97 9.22 18.49
N ARG A 90 2.63 9.00 18.50
CA ARG A 90 1.71 9.77 17.67
C ARG A 90 0.63 10.41 18.58
N LEU A 91 -0.53 9.80 18.77
CA LEU A 91 -1.52 10.29 19.72
C LEU A 91 -1.11 10.00 21.16
N ALA A 92 -0.52 8.83 21.41
CA ALA A 92 0.11 8.51 22.68
C ALA A 92 1.55 9.08 22.72
N ARG A 93 1.84 9.89 23.70
CA ARG A 93 3.20 10.42 23.94
C ARG A 93 4.16 9.37 24.55
N ARG A 94 3.62 8.36 25.22
CA ARG A 94 4.33 7.22 25.79
C ARG A 94 3.36 6.09 26.13
N TRP A 95 3.91 4.90 26.36
CA TRP A 95 3.16 3.73 26.81
C TRP A 95 3.96 2.96 27.84
N THR A 96 3.27 2.13 28.62
CA THR A 96 3.87 1.32 29.68
C THR A 96 3.18 -0.03 29.73
N TRP A 97 3.94 -1.10 29.62
CA TRP A 97 3.47 -2.47 29.76
C TRP A 97 3.25 -2.85 31.21
N ALA A 98 2.21 -3.62 31.49
CA ALA A 98 2.10 -4.37 32.73
C ALA A 98 3.17 -5.47 32.80
N LYS A 99 3.50 -5.93 34.02
CA LYS A 99 4.57 -6.94 34.25
C LYS A 99 4.31 -8.26 33.51
N ASP A 100 3.05 -8.65 33.37
CA ASP A 100 2.63 -9.86 32.67
C ASP A 100 2.52 -9.68 31.15
N SER A 101 2.66 -8.46 30.65
CA SER A 101 2.48 -8.07 29.25
C SER A 101 1.07 -8.37 28.69
N LEU A 102 0.07 -8.55 29.56
CA LEU A 102 -1.34 -8.73 29.18
C LEU A 102 -2.11 -7.41 29.12
N SER A 103 -1.47 -6.31 29.48
CA SER A 103 -2.03 -4.99 29.24
C SER A 103 -0.96 -3.95 28.99
N ILE A 104 -1.37 -2.88 28.29
CA ILE A 104 -0.51 -1.72 27.99
C ILE A 104 -1.31 -0.43 28.19
N ALA A 105 -0.74 0.48 28.99
CA ALA A 105 -1.30 1.80 29.23
C ALA A 105 -0.69 2.81 28.25
N PHE A 106 -1.52 3.40 27.39
CA PHE A 106 -1.17 4.49 26.49
C PHE A 106 -1.52 5.83 27.13
N GLN A 107 -0.53 6.68 27.31
CA GLN A 107 -0.75 8.03 27.79
C GLN A 107 -0.82 9.00 26.63
N LEU A 108 -2.00 9.52 26.34
CA LEU A 108 -2.27 10.46 25.25
C LEU A 108 -1.59 11.82 25.52
N ASP A 109 -1.28 12.56 24.45
CA ASP A 109 -0.77 13.92 24.59
C ASP A 109 -1.93 14.84 25.04
N PRO A 110 -1.83 15.52 26.18
CA PRO A 110 -2.91 16.36 26.70
C PRO A 110 -3.20 17.60 25.80
N ARG A 111 -2.32 17.90 24.86
CA ARG A 111 -2.52 18.96 23.85
C ARG A 111 -3.35 18.49 22.67
N ALA A 112 -3.52 17.17 22.49
CA ALA A 112 -4.26 16.62 21.36
C ALA A 112 -5.69 17.15 21.30
N ARG A 113 -6.09 17.59 20.11
CA ARG A 113 -7.41 18.15 19.84
C ARG A 113 -7.99 17.57 18.56
N TRP A 114 -9.27 17.40 18.58
CA TRP A 114 -10.07 17.21 17.38
C TRP A 114 -10.09 18.49 16.55
N HIS A 115 -10.39 18.38 15.27
CA HIS A 115 -10.45 19.53 14.35
C HIS A 115 -11.54 20.55 14.72
N ASP A 116 -12.50 20.19 15.53
CA ASP A 116 -13.53 21.08 16.10
C ASP A 116 -13.09 21.76 17.41
N GLY A 117 -11.87 21.46 17.89
CA GLY A 117 -11.28 22.06 19.09
C GLY A 117 -11.49 21.26 20.38
N GLN A 118 -12.32 20.22 20.39
CA GLN A 118 -12.51 19.37 21.57
C GLN A 118 -11.23 18.55 21.85
N ARG A 119 -11.05 18.15 23.12
CA ARG A 119 -9.89 17.34 23.52
C ARG A 119 -10.07 15.90 23.04
N VAL A 120 -8.98 15.32 22.56
CA VAL A 120 -8.92 13.86 22.38
C VAL A 120 -8.72 13.21 23.75
N THR A 121 -9.50 12.20 24.05
CA THR A 121 -9.53 11.54 25.35
C THR A 121 -9.36 10.02 25.23
N ALA A 122 -9.08 9.38 26.36
CA ALA A 122 -9.02 7.92 26.44
C ALA A 122 -10.38 7.25 26.13
N SER A 123 -11.49 7.95 26.34
CA SER A 123 -12.83 7.47 25.95
C SER A 123 -12.95 7.30 24.43
N ASP A 124 -12.34 8.20 23.64
CA ASP A 124 -12.34 8.07 22.17
C ASP A 124 -11.63 6.79 21.71
N VAL A 125 -10.53 6.42 22.40
CA VAL A 125 -9.80 5.17 22.11
C VAL A 125 -10.68 3.95 22.38
N ARG A 126 -11.34 3.89 23.55
CA ARG A 126 -12.27 2.83 23.92
C ARG A 126 -13.44 2.78 22.93
N PHE A 127 -14.06 3.91 22.66
CA PHE A 127 -15.17 4.02 21.73
C PHE A 127 -14.81 3.50 20.34
N THR A 128 -13.59 3.81 19.85
CA THR A 128 -13.09 3.34 18.55
C THR A 128 -12.94 1.81 18.53
N PHE A 129 -12.39 1.24 19.60
CA PHE A 129 -12.27 -0.21 19.74
C PHE A 129 -13.66 -0.87 19.74
N ASP A 130 -14.59 -0.35 20.54
CA ASP A 130 -15.96 -0.84 20.63
C ASP A 130 -16.70 -0.77 19.27
N LEU A 131 -16.40 0.27 18.45
CA LEU A 131 -16.92 0.39 17.08
C LEU A 131 -16.37 -0.68 16.15
N ILE A 132 -15.06 -0.90 16.18
CA ILE A 132 -14.41 -1.85 15.26
C ILE A 132 -14.83 -3.28 15.58
N THR A 133 -15.03 -3.61 16.85
CA THR A 133 -15.39 -4.96 17.30
C THR A 133 -16.90 -5.22 17.34
N ASP A 134 -17.73 -4.19 17.12
CA ASP A 134 -19.19 -4.32 17.10
C ASP A 134 -19.65 -5.10 15.86
N PRO A 135 -20.35 -6.25 16.02
CA PRO A 135 -20.86 -7.03 14.88
C PRO A 135 -21.83 -6.26 13.97
N VAL A 136 -22.52 -5.24 14.51
CA VAL A 136 -23.45 -4.39 13.72
C VAL A 136 -22.71 -3.49 12.74
N ILE A 137 -21.51 -3.02 13.11
CA ILE A 137 -20.64 -2.23 12.22
C ILE A 137 -19.99 -3.14 11.16
N ALA A 138 -19.77 -4.42 11.48
CA ALA A 138 -19.15 -5.41 10.59
C ALA A 138 -17.82 -4.94 10.01
N SER A 139 -16.97 -4.34 10.84
CA SER A 139 -15.68 -3.80 10.40
C SER A 139 -14.77 -4.91 9.87
N PRO A 140 -14.19 -4.76 8.65
CA PRO A 140 -13.19 -5.70 8.14
C PRO A 140 -11.90 -5.74 8.99
N ARG A 141 -11.70 -4.75 9.89
CA ARG A 141 -10.55 -4.68 10.80
C ARG A 141 -10.77 -5.44 12.11
N ALA A 142 -11.96 -5.93 12.39
CA ALA A 142 -12.27 -6.62 13.64
C ALA A 142 -11.36 -7.84 13.88
N ALA A 143 -11.06 -8.61 12.83
CA ALA A 143 -10.17 -9.76 12.89
C ALA A 143 -8.73 -9.38 13.31
N SER A 144 -8.24 -8.21 12.89
CA SER A 144 -6.89 -7.73 13.24
C SER A 144 -6.77 -7.29 14.70
N LEU A 145 -7.90 -7.08 15.40
CA LEU A 145 -7.95 -6.77 16.84
C LEU A 145 -8.40 -7.97 17.68
N ALA A 146 -8.45 -9.17 17.11
CA ALA A 146 -8.99 -10.36 17.78
C ALA A 146 -8.29 -10.71 19.10
N ASN A 147 -7.01 -10.38 19.26
CA ASN A 147 -6.25 -10.58 20.49
C ASN A 147 -6.49 -9.47 21.54
N VAL A 148 -7.00 -8.30 21.15
CA VAL A 148 -7.40 -7.26 22.13
C VAL A 148 -8.72 -7.70 22.76
N ASP A 149 -8.72 -7.85 24.07
CA ASP A 149 -9.91 -8.24 24.84
C ASP A 149 -10.83 -7.05 25.09
N SER A 150 -10.26 -5.97 25.57
CA SER A 150 -10.99 -4.77 25.94
C SER A 150 -10.10 -3.54 26.00
N VAL A 151 -10.73 -2.36 26.04
CA VAL A 151 -10.07 -1.08 26.30
C VAL A 151 -10.74 -0.42 27.50
N SER A 152 -9.98 -0.14 28.54
CA SER A 152 -10.45 0.58 29.73
C SER A 152 -9.86 2.01 29.79
N VAL A 153 -10.58 2.89 30.47
CA VAL A 153 -10.21 4.29 30.70
C VAL A 153 -9.77 4.45 32.15
N SER A 154 -8.48 4.72 32.36
CA SER A 154 -7.95 4.98 33.71
C SER A 154 -8.20 6.43 34.15
N ASP A 155 -8.01 7.36 33.24
CA ASP A 155 -8.30 8.78 33.37
C ASP A 155 -8.54 9.39 31.97
N SER A 156 -8.80 10.69 31.90
CA SER A 156 -9.15 11.36 30.63
C SER A 156 -8.10 11.23 29.52
N VAL A 157 -6.85 10.91 29.84
CA VAL A 157 -5.74 10.81 28.89
C VAL A 157 -5.04 9.44 28.91
N THR A 158 -5.48 8.51 29.72
CA THR A 158 -4.86 7.17 29.86
C THR A 158 -5.84 6.08 29.46
N ALA A 159 -5.61 5.48 28.28
CA ALA A 159 -6.30 4.31 27.80
C ALA A 159 -5.45 3.05 28.07
N VAL A 160 -6.08 2.00 28.59
CA VAL A 160 -5.42 0.71 28.82
C VAL A 160 -6.04 -0.34 27.93
N LEU A 161 -5.21 -0.91 27.05
CA LEU A 161 -5.60 -2.04 26.20
C LEU A 161 -5.24 -3.33 26.91
N TRP A 162 -6.19 -4.26 26.96
CA TRP A 162 -6.07 -5.59 27.56
C TRP A 162 -6.03 -6.63 26.47
N PHE A 163 -5.14 -7.62 26.59
CA PHE A 163 -4.96 -8.69 25.62
C PHE A 163 -5.40 -10.03 26.19
N LYS A 164 -6.01 -10.87 25.35
CA LYS A 164 -6.44 -12.23 25.71
C LYS A 164 -5.26 -13.14 26.00
N HIS A 165 -4.19 -12.97 25.26
CA HIS A 165 -2.92 -13.70 25.44
C HIS A 165 -1.74 -12.87 24.97
N ARG A 166 -0.57 -13.23 25.44
CA ARG A 166 0.68 -12.60 25.00
C ARG A 166 1.00 -13.03 23.57
N ALA A 167 1.29 -12.06 22.71
CA ALA A 167 1.75 -12.29 21.35
C ALA A 167 2.86 -11.30 20.97
N PRO A 168 3.88 -11.70 20.19
CA PRO A 168 4.96 -10.80 19.82
C PRO A 168 4.49 -9.56 19.03
N GLU A 169 3.46 -9.69 18.22
CA GLU A 169 2.91 -8.63 17.35
C GLU A 169 1.74 -7.86 17.99
N GLN A 170 1.38 -8.14 19.26
CA GLN A 170 0.20 -7.53 19.91
C GLN A 170 0.25 -5.99 19.96
N PHE A 171 1.46 -5.38 20.03
CA PHE A 171 1.59 -3.94 19.98
C PHE A 171 1.27 -3.40 18.58
N PHE A 172 1.84 -4.00 17.55
CA PHE A 172 1.57 -3.64 16.16
C PHE A 172 0.07 -3.77 15.84
N GLU A 173 -0.54 -4.90 16.17
CA GLU A 173 -1.97 -5.14 15.94
C GLU A 173 -2.83 -4.04 16.59
N ALA A 174 -2.52 -3.68 17.84
CA ALA A 174 -3.25 -2.67 18.60
C ALA A 174 -3.13 -1.25 18.01
N VAL A 175 -1.93 -0.84 17.55
CA VAL A 175 -1.70 0.55 17.10
C VAL A 175 -1.92 0.74 15.60
N TYR A 176 -1.68 -0.28 14.77
CA TYR A 176 -1.73 -0.16 13.31
C TYR A 176 -3.16 -0.15 12.74
N ASN A 177 -4.09 -0.79 13.46
CA ASN A 177 -5.49 -0.93 13.01
C ASN A 177 -6.47 0.03 13.70
N LEU A 178 -6.03 0.78 14.71
CA LEU A 178 -6.89 1.60 15.56
C LEU A 178 -6.67 3.10 15.27
N ALA A 179 -7.22 3.58 14.14
CA ALA A 179 -7.32 5.02 13.88
C ALA A 179 -8.45 5.60 14.74
N VAL A 180 -8.09 6.45 15.70
CA VAL A 180 -9.01 6.93 16.75
C VAL A 180 -10.04 7.89 16.15
N VAL A 181 -11.34 7.66 16.49
CA VAL A 181 -12.47 8.48 16.01
C VAL A 181 -13.17 9.20 17.17
N PRO A 182 -13.81 10.37 16.92
CA PRO A 182 -14.39 11.21 17.96
C PRO A 182 -15.72 10.63 18.52
N GLU A 183 -15.72 10.22 19.79
CA GLU A 183 -16.91 9.74 20.48
C GLU A 183 -18.01 10.81 20.54
N HIS A 184 -17.65 12.05 20.80
CA HIS A 184 -18.62 13.18 20.92
C HIS A 184 -19.37 13.48 19.61
N VAL A 185 -18.82 13.12 18.46
CA VAL A 185 -19.48 13.29 17.15
C VAL A 185 -20.31 12.06 16.78
N LEU A 186 -19.77 10.87 17.03
CA LEU A 186 -20.33 9.61 16.52
C LEU A 186 -21.15 8.84 17.55
N GLY A 187 -20.91 9.08 18.85
CA GLY A 187 -21.50 8.31 19.94
C GLY A 187 -23.02 8.47 20.12
N THR A 188 -23.59 9.56 19.59
CA THR A 188 -25.03 9.81 19.62
C THR A 188 -25.80 9.12 18.49
N ILE A 189 -25.11 8.56 17.49
CA ILE A 189 -25.70 7.91 16.34
C ILE A 189 -25.85 6.41 16.65
N PRO A 190 -27.07 5.84 16.50
CA PRO A 190 -27.24 4.41 16.68
C PRO A 190 -26.29 3.59 15.78
N ARG A 191 -25.71 2.51 16.31
CA ARG A 191 -24.72 1.68 15.60
C ARG A 191 -25.19 1.25 14.20
N ARG A 192 -26.45 0.81 14.07
CA ARG A 192 -27.04 0.37 12.80
C ARG A 192 -27.11 1.48 11.73
N ASP A 193 -27.23 2.75 12.16
CA ASP A 193 -27.41 3.89 11.26
C ASP A 193 -26.06 4.54 10.91
N LEU A 194 -25.03 4.26 11.71
CA LEU A 194 -23.70 4.87 11.57
C LEU A 194 -23.03 4.57 10.21
N PRO A 195 -23.02 3.35 9.65
CA PRO A 195 -22.35 3.06 8.38
C PRO A 195 -22.85 3.90 7.20
N THR A 196 -24.11 4.34 7.25
CA THR A 196 -24.73 5.14 6.18
C THR A 196 -24.93 6.61 6.55
N SER A 197 -24.48 7.01 7.73
CA SER A 197 -24.68 8.37 8.25
C SER A 197 -23.97 9.44 7.38
N PRO A 198 -24.67 10.53 7.03
CA PRO A 198 -24.05 11.65 6.29
C PRO A 198 -22.86 12.28 7.01
N VAL A 199 -22.75 12.19 8.33
CA VAL A 199 -21.64 12.74 9.12
C VAL A 199 -20.28 12.14 8.69
N LEU A 200 -20.28 10.89 8.19
CA LEU A 200 -19.07 10.21 7.73
C LEU A 200 -18.49 10.81 6.45
N ARG A 201 -19.25 11.65 5.74
CA ARG A 201 -18.78 12.38 4.57
C ARG A 201 -18.05 13.68 4.89
N SER A 202 -18.08 14.11 6.16
CA SER A 202 -17.40 15.31 6.65
C SER A 202 -16.63 14.98 7.94
N PRO A 203 -15.57 14.16 7.84
CA PRO A 203 -14.87 13.63 9.00
C PRO A 203 -14.23 14.72 9.86
N VAL A 204 -14.44 14.61 11.18
CA VAL A 204 -13.74 15.37 12.21
C VAL A 204 -12.61 14.49 12.74
N GLY A 205 -11.37 14.83 12.43
CA GLY A 205 -10.18 14.10 12.87
C GLY A 205 -9.34 14.89 13.86
N SER A 206 -8.16 14.34 14.17
CA SER A 206 -7.13 14.97 15.02
C SER A 206 -5.79 15.09 14.28
N GLY A 207 -5.72 14.63 13.03
CA GLY A 207 -4.54 14.59 12.20
C GLY A 207 -4.02 15.97 11.77
N ARG A 208 -2.86 15.97 11.14
CA ARG A 208 -2.20 17.22 10.69
C ARG A 208 -2.89 17.90 9.51
N PHE A 209 -3.85 17.18 8.85
CA PHE A 209 -4.70 17.74 7.80
C PHE A 209 -6.16 17.63 8.20
N ARG A 210 -6.92 18.69 7.89
CA ARG A 210 -8.36 18.81 8.10
C ARG A 210 -9.10 18.54 6.81
N PHE A 211 -10.21 17.83 6.90
CA PHE A 211 -11.10 17.61 5.76
C PHE A 211 -11.80 18.92 5.36
N VAL A 212 -11.93 19.13 4.04
CA VAL A 212 -12.64 20.28 3.45
C VAL A 212 -13.88 19.80 2.70
N ARG A 213 -13.68 18.88 1.74
CA ARG A 213 -14.79 18.36 0.93
C ARG A 213 -14.44 17.05 0.23
N TRP A 214 -15.47 16.34 -0.15
CA TRP A 214 -15.43 15.19 -1.03
C TRP A 214 -16.55 15.31 -2.06
N ASP A 215 -16.19 15.66 -3.29
CA ASP A 215 -17.04 15.65 -4.46
C ASP A 215 -16.85 14.26 -5.12
N ALA A 216 -17.79 13.34 -4.87
CA ALA A 216 -17.64 11.93 -5.26
C ALA A 216 -17.40 11.76 -6.76
N GLY A 217 -16.41 10.92 -7.10
CA GLY A 217 -15.95 10.67 -8.47
C GLY A 217 -15.16 11.83 -9.09
N TYR A 218 -14.93 12.91 -8.35
CA TYR A 218 -14.26 14.10 -8.88
C TYR A 218 -13.05 14.52 -8.06
N ARG A 219 -13.22 14.80 -6.75
CA ARG A 219 -12.10 15.19 -5.90
C ARG A 219 -12.34 15.04 -4.41
N ILE A 220 -11.22 14.90 -3.68
CA ILE A 220 -11.17 15.03 -2.22
C ILE A 220 -10.15 16.12 -1.89
N GLU A 221 -10.46 16.97 -0.90
CA GLU A 221 -9.61 18.10 -0.52
C GLU A 221 -9.38 18.14 0.98
N LEU A 222 -8.11 18.25 1.36
CA LEU A 222 -7.66 18.49 2.73
C LEU A 222 -6.86 19.79 2.82
N VAL A 223 -6.91 20.46 3.98
CA VAL A 223 -6.07 21.61 4.31
C VAL A 223 -5.25 21.35 5.55
N ALA A 224 -4.10 22.02 5.66
CA ALA A 224 -3.25 21.96 6.84
C ALA A 224 -4.00 22.38 8.10
N ASP A 225 -3.92 21.59 9.15
CA ASP A 225 -4.25 22.05 10.49
C ASP A 225 -3.07 22.87 11.05
N THR A 226 -3.15 24.17 10.90
CA THR A 226 -2.06 25.09 11.26
C THR A 226 -1.82 25.19 12.76
N ALA A 227 -2.80 24.80 13.57
CA ALA A 227 -2.74 24.78 15.03
C ALA A 227 -2.50 23.36 15.59
N ASN A 228 -2.19 22.38 14.74
CA ASN A 228 -2.01 21.01 15.16
C ASN A 228 -0.91 20.89 16.22
N TRP A 229 -1.21 20.16 17.29
CA TRP A 229 -0.32 19.98 18.44
C TRP A 229 1.01 19.27 18.11
N ARG A 230 1.07 18.51 16.99
CA ARG A 230 2.31 17.91 16.45
C ARG A 230 3.07 18.84 15.50
N GLY A 231 2.61 20.08 15.35
CA GLY A 231 3.14 21.05 14.41
C GLY A 231 2.48 21.01 13.03
N ARG A 232 2.54 22.16 12.36
CA ARG A 232 1.97 22.37 11.03
C ARG A 232 2.65 21.46 10.00
N PRO A 233 1.90 20.82 9.06
CA PRO A 233 2.50 20.16 7.90
C PRO A 233 3.15 21.20 6.97
N LYS A 234 4.10 20.74 6.13
CA LYS A 234 4.82 21.64 5.19
C LYS A 234 4.00 22.01 3.95
N LEU A 235 2.95 21.28 3.65
CA LEU A 235 1.97 21.61 2.61
C LEU A 235 0.74 22.25 3.24
N ASP A 236 0.15 23.24 2.54
CA ASP A 236 -1.09 23.88 2.99
C ASP A 236 -2.32 23.08 2.60
N ARG A 237 -2.25 22.40 1.44
CA ARG A 237 -3.40 21.73 0.86
C ARG A 237 -2.99 20.47 0.13
N VAL A 238 -3.81 19.43 0.25
CA VAL A 238 -3.71 18.18 -0.50
C VAL A 238 -5.03 17.95 -1.22
N ILE A 239 -4.97 17.75 -2.54
CA ILE A 239 -6.15 17.52 -3.37
C ILE A 239 -5.93 16.21 -4.11
N TRP A 240 -6.85 15.25 -3.97
CA TRP A 240 -6.96 14.11 -4.88
C TRP A 240 -7.89 14.50 -6.02
N SER A 241 -7.37 14.53 -7.25
CA SER A 241 -8.14 14.68 -8.49
C SER A 241 -8.39 13.29 -9.07
N ILE A 242 -9.67 12.90 -9.09
CA ILE A 242 -10.08 11.54 -9.50
C ILE A 242 -10.34 11.57 -10.99
N THR A 243 -9.62 10.79 -11.78
CA THR A 243 -9.73 10.79 -13.25
C THR A 243 -10.14 9.45 -13.85
N GLY A 244 -9.99 8.34 -13.10
CA GLY A 244 -10.43 7.00 -13.54
C GLY A 244 -9.70 6.40 -14.75
N ASP A 245 -9.04 7.24 -15.57
CA ASP A 245 -8.34 6.81 -16.78
C ASP A 245 -6.82 7.00 -16.66
N PRO A 246 -6.00 5.95 -16.82
CA PRO A 246 -4.54 6.03 -16.73
C PRO A 246 -3.86 7.02 -17.68
N ALA A 247 -4.40 7.24 -18.90
CA ALA A 247 -3.83 8.19 -19.85
C ALA A 247 -4.05 9.64 -19.39
N SER A 248 -5.21 9.92 -18.81
CA SER A 248 -5.55 11.22 -18.22
C SER A 248 -4.67 11.55 -17.02
N LEU A 249 -4.23 10.55 -16.23
CA LEU A 249 -3.26 10.76 -15.13
C LEU A 249 -1.95 11.37 -15.65
N VAL A 250 -1.39 10.79 -16.72
CA VAL A 250 -0.12 11.27 -17.31
C VAL A 250 -0.30 12.64 -17.96
N THR A 251 -1.41 12.86 -18.65
CA THR A 251 -1.74 14.15 -19.27
C THR A 251 -1.85 15.25 -18.22
N GLY A 252 -2.57 15.02 -17.12
CA GLY A 252 -2.68 15.97 -16.02
C GLY A 252 -1.35 16.29 -15.33
N LEU A 253 -0.44 15.30 -15.22
CA LEU A 253 0.92 15.53 -14.73
C LEU A 253 1.74 16.37 -15.73
N ALA A 254 1.68 16.05 -17.03
CA ALA A 254 2.46 16.73 -18.06
C ALA A 254 2.00 18.19 -18.27
N SER A 255 0.69 18.46 -18.17
CA SER A 255 0.12 19.82 -18.24
C SER A 255 0.34 20.64 -16.97
N GLY A 256 0.77 20.00 -15.86
CA GLY A 256 0.91 20.65 -14.56
C GLY A 256 -0.42 20.82 -13.81
N GLU A 257 -1.50 20.19 -14.22
CA GLU A 257 -2.76 20.12 -13.47
C GLU A 257 -2.63 19.26 -12.22
N ALA A 258 -1.82 18.20 -12.29
CA ALA A 258 -1.44 17.37 -11.17
C ALA A 258 0.07 17.44 -10.90
N ASP A 259 0.47 17.12 -9.67
CA ASP A 259 1.86 17.10 -9.23
C ASP A 259 2.40 15.71 -8.97
N PHE A 260 1.52 14.77 -8.69
CA PHE A 260 1.90 13.45 -8.22
C PHE A 260 0.84 12.41 -8.61
N THR A 261 1.29 11.20 -8.92
CA THR A 261 0.48 9.98 -8.88
C THR A 261 1.30 8.85 -8.30
N ASP A 262 0.68 7.99 -7.51
CA ASP A 262 1.36 6.95 -6.75
C ASP A 262 1.79 5.75 -7.59
N LEU A 263 1.18 5.58 -8.78
CA LEU A 263 1.44 4.40 -9.61
C LEU A 263 1.44 4.72 -11.10
N VAL A 264 2.61 4.57 -11.72
CA VAL A 264 2.76 4.56 -13.17
C VAL A 264 3.46 3.27 -13.61
N ARG A 265 3.00 2.65 -14.70
CA ARG A 265 3.52 1.39 -15.23
C ARG A 265 3.48 1.41 -16.77
N GLY A 266 4.26 0.52 -17.38
CA GLY A 266 4.23 0.28 -18.83
C GLY A 266 4.43 1.54 -19.66
N GLU A 267 3.50 1.84 -20.57
CA GLU A 267 3.59 3.00 -21.47
C GLU A 267 3.52 4.34 -20.72
N ALA A 268 2.71 4.44 -19.67
CA ALA A 268 2.62 5.64 -18.83
C ALA A 268 3.99 5.99 -18.19
N LEU A 269 4.76 4.98 -17.79
CA LEU A 269 6.12 5.18 -17.24
C LEU A 269 7.06 5.78 -18.29
N LYS A 270 7.00 5.30 -19.53
CA LYS A 270 7.81 5.85 -20.65
C LYS A 270 7.43 7.29 -20.95
N GLN A 271 6.12 7.58 -21.00
CA GLN A 271 5.61 8.94 -21.23
C GLN A 271 6.09 9.92 -20.16
N VAL A 272 6.01 9.53 -18.88
CA VAL A 272 6.51 10.34 -17.76
C VAL A 272 8.03 10.59 -17.90
N SER A 273 8.80 9.59 -18.31
CA SER A 273 10.27 9.65 -18.36
C SER A 273 10.79 10.67 -19.38
N VAL A 274 10.01 11.02 -20.40
CA VAL A 274 10.41 11.99 -21.44
C VAL A 274 9.95 13.42 -21.17
N VAL A 275 9.13 13.64 -20.14
CA VAL A 275 8.64 14.99 -19.75
C VAL A 275 9.64 15.65 -18.81
N PRO A 276 10.31 16.77 -19.18
CA PRO A 276 11.40 17.35 -18.40
C PRO A 276 10.99 17.83 -17.00
N SER A 277 9.73 18.26 -16.81
CA SER A 277 9.20 18.71 -15.52
C SER A 277 8.89 17.57 -14.55
N LEU A 278 8.84 16.33 -15.05
CA LEU A 278 8.48 15.16 -14.24
C LEU A 278 9.73 14.34 -13.87
N ARG A 279 9.56 13.49 -12.88
CA ARG A 279 10.50 12.42 -12.52
C ARG A 279 9.74 11.20 -12.04
N VAL A 280 10.32 10.05 -12.32
CA VAL A 280 9.89 8.77 -11.73
C VAL A 280 10.49 8.65 -10.34
N VAL A 281 9.67 8.25 -9.37
CA VAL A 281 10.07 8.04 -7.97
C VAL A 281 9.80 6.58 -7.61
N PRO A 282 10.82 5.71 -7.69
CA PRO A 282 10.67 4.32 -7.27
C PRO A 282 10.65 4.21 -5.76
N TYR A 283 9.71 3.41 -5.21
CA TYR A 283 9.61 3.15 -3.78
C TYR A 283 9.36 1.65 -3.49
N PRO A 284 9.58 1.17 -2.26
CA PRO A 284 9.42 -0.24 -1.92
C PRO A 284 8.01 -0.77 -2.14
N SER A 285 7.90 -2.07 -2.41
CA SER A 285 6.63 -2.79 -2.55
C SER A 285 6.54 -3.91 -1.53
N LEU A 286 5.32 -4.30 -1.16
CA LEU A 286 5.02 -5.52 -0.42
C LEU A 286 4.52 -6.64 -1.35
N GLU A 287 4.78 -6.55 -2.66
CA GLU A 287 4.34 -7.55 -3.64
C GLU A 287 5.52 -8.35 -4.19
N TYR A 288 5.40 -9.67 -4.22
CA TYR A 288 6.30 -10.57 -4.94
C TYR A 288 5.53 -11.42 -5.96
N GLY A 289 6.16 -11.69 -7.12
CA GLY A 289 5.61 -12.52 -8.18
C GLY A 289 6.27 -13.90 -8.22
N TYR A 290 5.48 -14.91 -8.54
CA TYR A 290 5.93 -16.30 -8.56
C TYR A 290 5.20 -17.13 -9.62
N LEU A 291 5.87 -18.17 -10.11
CA LEU A 291 5.23 -19.29 -10.83
C LEU A 291 4.97 -20.41 -9.82
N GLY A 292 3.72 -20.58 -9.43
CA GLY A 292 3.30 -21.65 -8.52
C GLY A 292 3.06 -22.95 -9.24
N PHE A 293 3.56 -24.06 -8.69
CA PHE A 293 3.28 -25.41 -9.15
C PHE A 293 2.11 -26.00 -8.37
N ASN A 294 1.06 -26.45 -9.02
CA ASN A 294 0.04 -27.22 -8.32
C ASN A 294 0.64 -28.54 -7.85
N LEU A 295 0.67 -28.76 -6.54
CA LEU A 295 1.23 -30.00 -5.96
C LEU A 295 0.20 -31.14 -5.91
N ARG A 296 -1.06 -30.88 -6.28
CA ARG A 296 -2.15 -31.83 -6.34
C ARG A 296 -2.61 -32.01 -7.78
N ASP A 297 -3.02 -33.26 -8.09
CA ASP A 297 -3.61 -33.59 -9.38
C ASP A 297 -4.91 -32.77 -9.58
N PRO A 298 -5.03 -31.96 -10.64
CA PRO A 298 -6.24 -31.16 -10.89
C PRO A 298 -7.53 -31.96 -11.04
N ASP A 299 -7.42 -33.20 -11.53
CA ASP A 299 -8.56 -34.11 -11.74
C ASP A 299 -8.80 -35.03 -10.52
N HIS A 300 -7.76 -35.32 -9.73
CA HIS A 300 -7.81 -36.17 -8.54
C HIS A 300 -7.14 -35.46 -7.34
N PRO A 301 -7.76 -34.47 -6.69
CA PRO A 301 -7.13 -33.61 -5.68
C PRO A 301 -6.52 -34.34 -4.46
N ASN A 302 -6.89 -35.58 -4.24
CA ASN A 302 -6.31 -36.43 -3.19
C ASN A 302 -4.98 -37.11 -3.59
N ARG A 303 -4.53 -36.93 -4.84
CA ARG A 303 -3.27 -37.48 -5.36
C ARG A 303 -2.25 -36.35 -5.58
N PRO A 304 -0.94 -36.68 -5.49
CA PRO A 304 0.09 -35.73 -5.93
C PRO A 304 -0.07 -35.43 -7.43
N HIS A 305 0.30 -34.22 -7.83
CA HIS A 305 0.33 -33.87 -9.26
C HIS A 305 1.28 -34.80 -10.02
N PRO A 306 0.89 -35.32 -11.19
CA PRO A 306 1.70 -36.30 -11.95
C PRO A 306 3.10 -35.83 -12.33
N LEU A 307 3.28 -34.49 -12.51
CA LEU A 307 4.58 -33.83 -12.74
C LEU A 307 5.08 -33.20 -11.44
N PHE A 308 4.32 -32.27 -10.89
CA PHE A 308 4.77 -31.38 -9.83
C PHE A 308 4.67 -31.95 -8.41
N GLY A 309 4.20 -33.20 -8.24
CA GLY A 309 4.42 -33.96 -7.02
C GLY A 309 5.90 -34.26 -6.77
N ASP A 310 6.72 -34.35 -7.85
CA ASP A 310 8.16 -34.59 -7.78
C ASP A 310 8.94 -33.29 -7.50
N ARG A 311 9.51 -33.17 -6.28
CA ARG A 311 10.33 -32.02 -5.88
C ARG A 311 11.57 -31.83 -6.76
N ALA A 312 12.21 -32.92 -7.19
CA ALA A 312 13.43 -32.85 -7.99
C ALA A 312 13.12 -32.23 -9.37
N LEU A 313 11.97 -32.60 -9.97
CA LEU A 313 11.49 -31.97 -11.21
C LEU A 313 11.26 -30.46 -11.02
N ARG A 314 10.57 -30.03 -9.95
CA ARG A 314 10.34 -28.60 -9.70
C ARG A 314 11.65 -27.82 -9.53
N ARG A 315 12.64 -28.40 -8.85
CA ARG A 315 13.96 -27.81 -8.70
C ARG A 315 14.70 -27.70 -10.03
N ALA A 316 14.65 -28.73 -10.87
CA ALA A 316 15.24 -28.72 -12.21
C ALA A 316 14.63 -27.59 -13.05
N LEU A 317 13.30 -27.47 -13.07
CA LEU A 317 12.62 -26.38 -13.76
C LEU A 317 13.02 -24.99 -13.19
N SER A 318 13.19 -24.88 -11.87
CA SER A 318 13.60 -23.62 -11.23
C SER A 318 15.02 -23.18 -11.64
N MET A 319 15.95 -24.12 -11.86
CA MET A 319 17.31 -23.82 -12.35
C MET A 319 17.34 -23.34 -13.79
N ALA A 320 16.32 -23.64 -14.59
CA ALA A 320 16.23 -23.20 -15.98
C ALA A 320 15.84 -21.72 -16.15
N VAL A 321 15.42 -21.05 -15.06
CA VAL A 321 14.83 -19.71 -15.15
C VAL A 321 15.83 -18.62 -14.80
N ASP A 322 16.24 -17.81 -15.81
CA ASP A 322 17.04 -16.60 -15.64
C ASP A 322 16.15 -15.42 -15.18
N ARG A 323 15.91 -15.36 -13.87
CA ARG A 323 15.09 -14.30 -13.25
C ARG A 323 15.67 -12.90 -13.47
N ARG A 324 17.01 -12.76 -13.48
CA ARG A 324 17.67 -11.47 -13.70
C ARG A 324 17.46 -10.96 -15.11
N ALA A 325 17.62 -11.80 -16.13
CA ALA A 325 17.34 -11.42 -17.51
C ALA A 325 15.86 -11.10 -17.71
N MET A 326 14.95 -11.89 -17.14
CA MET A 326 13.51 -11.62 -17.21
C MET A 326 13.15 -10.23 -16.64
N ILE A 327 13.68 -9.90 -15.47
CA ILE A 327 13.41 -8.60 -14.83
C ILE A 327 13.98 -7.45 -15.64
N ARG A 328 15.22 -7.56 -16.15
CA ARG A 328 15.80 -6.54 -17.03
C ARG A 328 14.93 -6.28 -18.26
N ASN A 329 14.37 -7.34 -18.85
CA ASN A 329 13.51 -7.20 -20.04
C ASN A 329 12.13 -6.58 -19.75
N VAL A 330 11.56 -6.82 -18.57
CA VAL A 330 10.19 -6.43 -18.25
C VAL A 330 10.13 -5.15 -17.41
N ALA A 331 11.10 -4.92 -16.53
CA ALA A 331 11.08 -3.86 -15.52
C ALA A 331 12.41 -3.07 -15.43
N ASP A 332 13.39 -3.38 -16.24
CA ASP A 332 14.72 -2.74 -16.25
C ASP A 332 15.34 -2.72 -14.84
N THR A 333 15.61 -1.53 -14.31
CA THR A 333 16.16 -1.32 -12.95
C THR A 333 15.12 -1.25 -11.85
N LEU A 334 13.84 -1.38 -12.20
CA LEU A 334 12.70 -1.23 -11.27
C LEU A 334 12.27 -2.53 -10.61
N GLY A 335 13.12 -3.56 -10.66
CA GLY A 335 12.80 -4.85 -10.05
C GLY A 335 14.03 -5.61 -9.57
N TYR A 336 13.75 -6.58 -8.72
CA TYR A 336 14.73 -7.50 -8.17
C TYR A 336 14.23 -8.94 -8.31
N PRO A 337 15.13 -9.94 -8.41
CA PRO A 337 14.72 -11.32 -8.16
C PRO A 337 14.11 -11.46 -6.77
N ALA A 338 12.94 -12.07 -6.69
CA ALA A 338 12.30 -12.30 -5.40
C ALA A 338 13.18 -13.17 -4.50
N LEU A 339 13.21 -12.83 -3.21
CA LEU A 339 13.97 -13.57 -2.20
C LEU A 339 13.31 -14.92 -1.86
N GLY A 340 12.00 -14.99 -1.97
CA GLY A 340 11.16 -16.08 -1.54
C GLY A 340 9.71 -15.59 -1.42
N PRO A 341 8.89 -16.15 -0.52
CA PRO A 341 7.54 -15.67 -0.22
C PRO A 341 7.55 -14.45 0.72
N LEU A 342 8.43 -13.51 0.47
CA LEU A 342 8.63 -12.29 1.25
C LEU A 342 9.17 -11.18 0.34
N THR A 343 9.12 -9.95 0.81
CA THR A 343 9.67 -8.77 0.12
C THR A 343 10.77 -8.10 0.95
N ARG A 344 11.63 -7.33 0.27
CA ARG A 344 12.70 -6.54 0.92
C ARG A 344 12.18 -5.47 1.86
N ALA A 345 10.91 -5.10 1.75
CA ALA A 345 10.28 -4.12 2.63
C ALA A 345 9.92 -4.67 4.01
N GLN A 346 9.83 -5.99 4.18
CA GLN A 346 9.53 -6.61 5.47
C GLN A 346 10.78 -6.68 6.35
N ALA A 347 10.62 -6.47 7.66
CA ALA A 347 11.72 -6.48 8.63
C ALA A 347 12.49 -7.82 8.72
N THR A 348 11.88 -8.90 8.29
CA THR A 348 12.48 -10.25 8.24
C THR A 348 13.26 -10.52 6.95
N ALA A 349 13.30 -9.58 6.00
CA ALA A 349 14.00 -9.76 4.75
C ALA A 349 15.51 -9.93 4.96
N ASP A 350 16.07 -10.95 4.32
CA ASP A 350 17.49 -11.20 4.30
C ASP A 350 17.97 -11.46 2.87
N THR A 351 18.70 -10.53 2.32
CA THR A 351 19.21 -10.60 0.94
C THR A 351 20.33 -11.60 0.75
N THR A 352 20.85 -12.18 1.85
CA THR A 352 21.88 -13.22 1.84
C THR A 352 21.31 -14.65 1.79
N MET A 353 19.99 -14.80 1.78
CA MET A 353 19.36 -16.10 1.65
C MET A 353 19.75 -16.80 0.33
N PRO A 354 19.98 -18.14 0.37
CA PRO A 354 20.31 -18.89 -0.81
C PRO A 354 19.12 -18.88 -1.79
N ALA A 355 19.39 -18.55 -3.03
CA ALA A 355 18.41 -18.66 -4.12
C ALA A 355 18.76 -19.86 -5.00
N VAL A 356 17.75 -20.47 -5.63
CA VAL A 356 17.99 -21.47 -6.66
C VAL A 356 18.81 -20.80 -7.79
N PRO A 357 20.01 -21.29 -8.12
CA PRO A 357 20.86 -20.69 -9.15
C PRO A 357 20.24 -20.86 -10.54
N TYR A 358 20.53 -19.93 -11.44
CA TYR A 358 20.28 -20.12 -12.87
C TYR A 358 21.41 -20.97 -13.45
N ASP A 359 21.10 -22.20 -13.81
CA ASP A 359 22.00 -23.15 -14.47
C ASP A 359 21.17 -24.09 -15.36
N PRO A 360 20.88 -23.71 -16.60
CA PRO A 360 20.10 -24.53 -17.52
C PRO A 360 20.78 -25.84 -17.90
N ALA A 361 22.12 -25.89 -17.85
CA ALA A 361 22.85 -27.13 -18.08
C ALA A 361 22.67 -28.12 -16.92
N ALA A 362 22.75 -27.66 -15.67
CA ALA A 362 22.42 -28.48 -14.52
C ALA A 362 20.95 -28.89 -14.50
N ALA A 363 20.03 -27.98 -14.93
CA ALA A 363 18.61 -28.32 -15.10
C ALA A 363 18.43 -29.49 -16.06
N SER A 364 19.06 -29.46 -17.25
CA SER A 364 19.01 -30.50 -18.25
C SER A 364 19.59 -31.84 -17.71
N ARG A 365 20.76 -31.80 -17.07
CA ARG A 365 21.36 -33.01 -16.44
C ARG A 365 20.45 -33.60 -15.35
N SER A 366 19.79 -32.73 -14.58
CA SER A 366 18.83 -33.20 -13.56
C SER A 366 17.62 -33.88 -14.20
N LEU A 367 17.08 -33.31 -15.28
CA LEU A 367 15.99 -33.93 -16.05
C LEU A 367 16.40 -35.28 -16.62
N ASP A 368 17.62 -35.40 -17.20
CA ASP A 368 18.17 -36.66 -17.69
C ASP A 368 18.24 -37.73 -16.57
N SER A 369 18.71 -37.31 -15.39
CA SER A 369 18.83 -38.20 -14.22
C SER A 369 17.46 -38.65 -13.68
N LEU A 370 16.43 -37.84 -13.85
CA LEU A 370 15.04 -38.14 -13.50
C LEU A 370 14.36 -39.01 -14.56
N GLY A 371 15.05 -39.33 -15.66
CA GLY A 371 14.53 -40.14 -16.76
C GLY A 371 13.70 -39.36 -17.80
N TRP A 372 13.72 -38.02 -17.74
CA TRP A 372 13.10 -37.19 -18.75
C TRP A 372 14.07 -37.03 -19.92
N ARG A 373 13.75 -37.56 -21.09
CA ARG A 373 14.58 -37.53 -22.31
C ARG A 373 13.70 -37.31 -23.52
N ASP A 374 14.18 -36.59 -24.51
CA ASP A 374 13.57 -36.54 -25.83
C ASP A 374 13.86 -37.88 -26.55
N THR A 375 12.86 -38.76 -26.63
CA THR A 375 13.05 -40.12 -27.17
C THR A 375 12.55 -40.25 -28.61
N ASP A 376 11.75 -39.34 -29.11
CA ASP A 376 11.17 -39.34 -30.46
C ASP A 376 11.71 -38.19 -31.35
N GLY A 377 12.49 -37.26 -30.77
CA GLY A 377 13.17 -36.19 -31.50
C GLY A 377 12.27 -34.97 -31.81
N ASP A 378 11.15 -34.82 -31.11
CA ASP A 378 10.20 -33.73 -31.29
C ASP A 378 10.64 -32.43 -30.53
N GLY A 379 11.72 -32.52 -29.74
CA GLY A 379 12.26 -31.44 -28.93
C GLY A 379 11.62 -31.31 -27.55
N VAL A 380 10.66 -32.17 -27.20
CA VAL A 380 10.04 -32.26 -25.89
C VAL A 380 10.52 -33.50 -25.18
N ARG A 381 10.92 -33.38 -23.93
CA ARG A 381 11.32 -34.53 -23.12
C ARG A 381 10.11 -35.36 -22.71
N ASP A 382 10.25 -36.65 -22.70
CA ASP A 382 9.23 -37.57 -22.22
C ASP A 382 9.77 -38.54 -21.18
N ARG A 383 8.87 -39.15 -20.39
CA ARG A 383 9.17 -40.20 -19.42
C ARG A 383 8.01 -41.17 -19.34
N GLY A 384 8.26 -42.44 -19.76
CA GLY A 384 7.23 -43.46 -19.77
C GLY A 384 6.05 -43.14 -20.69
N GLY A 385 6.31 -42.56 -21.85
CA GLY A 385 5.31 -42.16 -22.84
C GLY A 385 4.51 -40.89 -22.46
N ARG A 386 4.91 -40.19 -21.40
CA ARG A 386 4.30 -38.93 -21.00
C ARG A 386 5.25 -37.76 -21.34
N PRO A 387 4.84 -36.77 -22.14
CA PRO A 387 5.63 -35.60 -22.43
C PRO A 387 5.76 -34.71 -21.20
N LEU A 388 6.89 -33.98 -21.07
CA LEU A 388 7.08 -32.90 -20.12
C LEU A 388 6.34 -31.67 -20.62
N ALA A 389 5.03 -31.75 -20.60
CA ALA A 389 4.12 -30.72 -21.09
C ALA A 389 3.11 -30.34 -20.00
N PHE A 390 2.84 -29.03 -19.85
CA PHE A 390 1.91 -28.52 -18.84
C PHE A 390 1.32 -27.15 -19.23
N GLU A 391 0.20 -26.80 -18.60
CA GLU A 391 -0.48 -25.52 -18.78
C GLU A 391 0.01 -24.48 -17.74
N MET A 392 0.21 -23.24 -18.19
CA MET A 392 0.46 -22.10 -17.32
C MET A 392 -0.70 -21.09 -17.45
N ILE A 393 -1.50 -20.95 -16.39
CA ILE A 393 -2.55 -19.94 -16.35
C ILE A 393 -1.98 -18.57 -15.99
N VAL A 394 -2.46 -17.51 -16.69
CA VAL A 394 -1.96 -16.13 -16.56
C VAL A 394 -3.12 -15.13 -16.63
N PRO A 395 -3.23 -14.16 -15.72
CA PRO A 395 -4.27 -13.14 -15.80
C PRO A 395 -3.92 -12.06 -16.83
N THR A 396 -4.86 -11.75 -17.74
CA THR A 396 -4.69 -10.73 -18.79
C THR A 396 -4.57 -9.31 -18.28
N SER A 397 -5.07 -9.04 -17.07
CA SER A 397 -5.00 -7.72 -16.42
C SER A 397 -3.59 -7.29 -16.01
N SER A 398 -2.58 -8.19 -16.06
CA SER A 398 -1.20 -7.88 -15.70
C SER A 398 -0.26 -7.99 -16.89
N ALA A 399 0.10 -6.85 -17.49
CA ALA A 399 1.07 -6.81 -18.59
C ALA A 399 2.42 -7.43 -18.19
N VAL A 400 2.88 -7.23 -16.95
CA VAL A 400 4.10 -7.83 -16.40
C VAL A 400 4.03 -9.36 -16.45
N ARG A 401 2.96 -9.96 -15.92
CA ARG A 401 2.79 -11.41 -15.91
C ARG A 401 2.65 -11.99 -17.31
N MET A 402 1.95 -11.29 -18.21
CA MET A 402 1.85 -11.68 -19.62
C MET A 402 3.24 -11.71 -20.30
N GLN A 403 4.06 -10.68 -20.12
CA GLN A 403 5.43 -10.66 -20.65
C GLN A 403 6.33 -11.74 -20.02
N MET A 404 6.25 -11.91 -18.69
CA MET A 404 6.98 -12.96 -17.97
C MET A 404 6.60 -14.36 -18.45
N SER A 405 5.32 -14.60 -18.78
CA SER A 405 4.87 -15.91 -19.26
C SER A 405 5.51 -16.31 -20.58
N VAL A 406 5.69 -15.36 -21.50
CA VAL A 406 6.37 -15.59 -22.79
C VAL A 406 7.85 -15.93 -22.57
N LEU A 407 8.51 -15.20 -21.66
CA LEU A 407 9.92 -15.48 -21.33
C LEU A 407 10.09 -16.84 -20.64
N LEU A 408 9.18 -17.22 -19.76
CA LEU A 408 9.17 -18.54 -19.10
C LEU A 408 8.95 -19.67 -20.11
N HIS A 409 7.98 -19.53 -21.01
CA HIS A 409 7.75 -20.48 -22.10
C HIS A 409 9.03 -20.74 -22.90
N GLU A 410 9.72 -19.68 -23.32
CA GLU A 410 10.96 -19.82 -24.10
C GLU A 410 12.09 -20.47 -23.30
N GLN A 411 12.24 -20.14 -22.02
CA GLN A 411 13.28 -20.75 -21.18
C GLN A 411 13.01 -22.22 -20.88
N PHE A 412 11.76 -22.61 -20.68
CA PHE A 412 11.39 -24.01 -20.50
C PHE A 412 11.53 -24.82 -21.79
N ARG A 413 11.19 -24.23 -22.94
CA ARG A 413 11.39 -24.87 -24.24
C ARG A 413 12.86 -25.25 -24.48
N ARG A 414 13.82 -24.41 -24.05
CA ARG A 414 15.26 -24.68 -24.19
C ARG A 414 15.75 -25.90 -23.43
N ILE A 415 15.05 -26.35 -22.44
CA ILE A 415 15.35 -27.54 -21.65
C ILE A 415 14.43 -28.72 -22.01
N GLY A 416 13.63 -28.61 -23.08
CA GLY A 416 12.74 -29.66 -23.57
C GLY A 416 11.43 -29.77 -22.77
N ALA A 417 10.91 -28.69 -22.20
CA ALA A 417 9.58 -28.68 -21.61
C ALA A 417 8.61 -27.83 -22.45
N ASP A 418 7.47 -28.43 -22.82
CA ASP A 418 6.41 -27.73 -23.53
C ASP A 418 5.43 -27.06 -22.55
N VAL A 419 5.31 -25.73 -22.63
CA VAL A 419 4.46 -24.94 -21.72
C VAL A 419 3.39 -24.19 -22.50
N ARG A 420 2.15 -24.57 -22.32
CA ARG A 420 1.00 -23.90 -22.94
C ARG A 420 0.53 -22.73 -22.09
N ILE A 421 0.71 -21.50 -22.60
CA ILE A 421 0.21 -20.29 -21.94
C ILE A 421 -1.31 -20.21 -22.15
N ARG A 422 -2.05 -20.13 -21.04
CA ARG A 422 -3.49 -19.92 -21.05
C ARG A 422 -3.83 -18.61 -20.34
N SER A 423 -4.03 -17.56 -21.10
CA SER A 423 -4.45 -16.26 -20.59
C SER A 423 -5.96 -16.21 -20.38
N MET A 424 -6.38 -15.52 -19.29
CA MET A 424 -7.79 -15.37 -18.94
C MET A 424 -7.99 -14.12 -18.08
N ASP A 425 -9.24 -13.67 -17.93
CA ASP A 425 -9.55 -12.60 -17.00
C ASP A 425 -9.29 -13.00 -15.54
N MET A 426 -9.22 -11.99 -14.65
CA MET A 426 -8.84 -12.21 -13.25
C MET A 426 -9.85 -13.08 -12.49
N SER A 427 -11.15 -12.98 -12.81
CA SER A 427 -12.19 -13.76 -12.13
C SER A 427 -12.06 -15.25 -12.49
N ALA A 428 -11.90 -15.57 -13.78
CA ALA A 428 -11.67 -16.93 -14.26
C ALA A 428 -10.34 -17.50 -13.73
N PHE A 429 -9.30 -16.65 -13.61
CA PHE A 429 -8.01 -17.04 -13.05
C PHE A 429 -8.15 -17.48 -11.58
N TYR A 430 -8.82 -16.67 -10.75
CA TYR A 430 -9.03 -17.02 -9.34
C TYR A 430 -10.02 -18.17 -9.14
N ASP A 431 -11.06 -18.31 -9.99
CA ASP A 431 -11.94 -19.47 -9.94
C ASP A 431 -11.17 -20.77 -10.17
N ARG A 432 -10.27 -20.79 -11.17
CA ARG A 432 -9.42 -21.97 -11.40
C ARG A 432 -8.42 -22.20 -10.28
N ALA A 433 -7.80 -21.13 -9.77
CA ALA A 433 -6.81 -21.23 -8.69
C ALA A 433 -7.44 -21.79 -7.40
N THR A 434 -8.59 -21.27 -6.98
CA THR A 434 -9.29 -21.71 -5.76
C THR A 434 -9.84 -23.12 -5.85
N ARG A 435 -10.15 -23.61 -7.06
CA ARG A 435 -10.57 -24.99 -7.30
C ARG A 435 -9.40 -25.96 -7.57
N GLY A 436 -8.16 -25.46 -7.61
CA GLY A 436 -6.99 -26.27 -7.94
C GLY A 436 -6.96 -26.82 -9.37
N ARG A 437 -7.67 -26.17 -10.32
CA ARG A 437 -7.79 -26.60 -11.72
C ARG A 437 -6.75 -25.94 -12.62
N PHE A 438 -5.49 -26.19 -12.35
CA PHE A 438 -4.35 -25.70 -13.12
C PHE A 438 -3.13 -26.61 -12.89
N ASP A 439 -2.18 -26.61 -13.83
CA ASP A 439 -0.87 -27.22 -13.63
C ASP A 439 0.09 -26.24 -12.97
N THR A 440 0.25 -25.06 -13.58
CA THR A 440 1.02 -23.94 -13.02
C THR A 440 0.24 -22.64 -13.11
N MET A 441 0.52 -21.72 -12.19
CA MET A 441 -0.09 -20.40 -12.16
C MET A 441 0.95 -19.29 -12.03
N LEU A 442 0.90 -18.27 -12.88
CA LEU A 442 1.75 -17.10 -12.76
C LEU A 442 1.01 -16.02 -11.95
N ASN A 443 1.34 -15.95 -10.68
CA ASN A 443 0.64 -15.08 -9.72
C ASN A 443 1.58 -14.06 -9.07
N ALA A 444 0.98 -13.10 -8.37
CA ALA A 444 1.67 -12.21 -7.45
C ALA A 444 0.90 -12.18 -6.12
N TRP A 445 1.64 -12.02 -5.03
CA TRP A 445 1.08 -11.94 -3.69
C TRP A 445 1.48 -10.62 -3.04
N HIS A 446 0.49 -9.93 -2.49
CA HIS A 446 0.72 -8.75 -1.65
C HIS A 446 0.86 -9.22 -0.21
N ALA A 447 2.07 -9.10 0.33
CA ALA A 447 2.37 -9.45 1.71
C ALA A 447 1.99 -8.30 2.65
N ASP A 448 1.60 -8.64 3.88
CA ASP A 448 1.46 -7.66 4.94
C ASP A 448 2.83 -7.28 5.55
N PRO A 449 2.93 -6.16 6.28
CA PRO A 449 4.12 -5.86 7.07
C PRO A 449 4.48 -7.00 8.03
N SER A 450 3.48 -7.65 8.64
CA SER A 450 3.68 -8.81 9.51
C SER A 450 4.24 -10.01 8.74
N PRO A 451 5.40 -10.56 9.14
CA PRO A 451 5.93 -11.76 8.53
C PRO A 451 5.06 -13.00 8.82
N SER A 452 4.21 -12.95 9.83
CA SER A 452 3.27 -14.03 10.18
C SER A 452 2.23 -14.26 9.08
N SER A 453 1.97 -13.26 8.22
CA SER A 453 1.06 -13.36 7.07
C SER A 453 1.48 -14.40 6.02
N ILE A 454 2.70 -14.90 6.06
CA ILE A 454 3.13 -16.03 5.22
C ILE A 454 2.25 -17.28 5.42
N ARG A 455 1.61 -17.42 6.61
CA ARG A 455 0.67 -18.50 6.88
C ARG A 455 -0.49 -18.53 5.91
N ASP A 456 -1.04 -17.36 5.58
CA ASP A 456 -2.26 -17.22 4.77
C ASP A 456 -2.08 -17.75 3.35
N ALA A 457 -0.85 -17.64 2.82
CA ALA A 457 -0.52 -18.03 1.46
C ALA A 457 0.19 -19.39 1.36
N TRP A 458 0.85 -19.90 2.44
CA TRP A 458 1.78 -21.02 2.31
C TRP A 458 1.65 -22.09 3.41
N ALA A 459 1.01 -21.85 4.55
CA ALA A 459 0.83 -22.88 5.57
C ALA A 459 -0.09 -24.00 5.10
N THR A 460 0.10 -25.18 5.66
CA THR A 460 -0.74 -26.35 5.40
C THR A 460 -2.23 -26.08 5.66
N ALA A 461 -2.54 -25.33 6.73
CA ALA A 461 -3.91 -24.98 7.10
C ALA A 461 -4.58 -24.04 6.08
N ALA A 462 -3.81 -23.24 5.34
CA ALA A 462 -4.30 -22.33 4.31
C ALA A 462 -4.44 -22.99 2.93
N ALA A 463 -4.19 -24.29 2.79
CA ALA A 463 -4.36 -24.98 1.52
C ALA A 463 -5.83 -24.92 1.07
N ILE A 464 -6.02 -24.74 -0.25
CA ILE A 464 -7.35 -24.72 -0.85
C ILE A 464 -8.14 -26.00 -0.50
N PRO A 465 -9.48 -25.93 -0.37
CA PRO A 465 -10.35 -24.76 -0.56
C PRO A 465 -10.45 -23.82 0.65
N SER A 466 -9.75 -24.07 1.76
CA SER A 466 -9.94 -23.38 3.04
C SER A 466 -9.22 -22.02 3.11
N GLY A 467 -8.22 -21.77 2.26
CA GLY A 467 -7.41 -20.54 2.28
C GLY A 467 -6.77 -20.21 0.93
N ALA A 468 -5.70 -19.42 0.95
CA ALA A 468 -5.05 -18.87 -0.24
C ALA A 468 -3.74 -19.59 -0.64
N ASN A 469 -3.42 -20.72 -0.03
CA ASN A 469 -2.34 -21.59 -0.48
C ASN A 469 -2.82 -22.40 -1.71
N PHE A 470 -2.88 -21.72 -2.84
CA PHE A 470 -3.43 -22.26 -4.11
C PHE A 470 -2.64 -23.46 -4.62
N VAL A 471 -1.33 -23.51 -4.36
CA VAL A 471 -0.46 -24.61 -4.80
C VAL A 471 -0.60 -25.87 -3.94
N SER A 472 -1.38 -25.80 -2.86
CA SER A 472 -1.58 -26.90 -1.89
C SER A 472 -0.27 -27.43 -1.28
N TYR A 473 0.70 -26.54 -1.04
CA TYR A 473 1.94 -26.89 -0.34
C TYR A 473 1.62 -27.35 1.08
N ARG A 474 2.27 -28.42 1.52
CA ARG A 474 2.10 -29.01 2.84
C ARG A 474 3.46 -29.47 3.37
N ASN A 475 3.89 -28.89 4.48
CA ASN A 475 5.13 -29.30 5.14
C ASN A 475 5.07 -28.94 6.64
N ALA A 476 4.95 -29.95 7.49
CA ALA A 476 4.85 -29.77 8.94
C ALA A 476 6.09 -29.08 9.55
N ALA A 477 7.28 -29.26 8.98
CA ALA A 477 8.48 -28.59 9.47
C ALA A 477 8.48 -27.09 9.11
N PHE A 478 7.95 -26.72 7.94
CA PHE A 478 7.73 -25.34 7.58
C PHE A 478 6.69 -24.69 8.51
N ASP A 479 5.55 -25.34 8.69
CA ASP A 479 4.49 -24.83 9.59
C ASP A 479 5.02 -24.60 11.01
N ALA A 480 5.74 -25.59 11.57
CA ALA A 480 6.33 -25.48 12.91
C ALA A 480 7.37 -24.35 13.03
N LEU A 481 8.16 -24.09 11.98
CA LEU A 481 9.11 -22.98 11.96
C LEU A 481 8.40 -21.62 11.94
N VAL A 482 7.35 -21.49 11.12
CA VAL A 482 6.54 -20.26 11.06
C VAL A 482 5.82 -20.03 12.38
N ASP A 483 5.24 -21.07 12.99
CA ASP A 483 4.59 -20.98 14.29
C ASP A 483 5.54 -20.59 15.41
N SER A 484 6.73 -21.21 15.44
CA SER A 484 7.76 -20.85 16.41
C SER A 484 8.27 -19.43 16.23
N ALA A 485 8.45 -19.00 14.96
CA ALA A 485 8.91 -17.64 14.64
C ALA A 485 7.88 -16.58 15.08
N ALA A 486 6.60 -16.84 14.82
CA ALA A 486 5.52 -15.94 15.18
C ALA A 486 5.20 -15.90 16.69
N ALA A 487 5.63 -16.91 17.44
CA ALA A 487 5.53 -16.96 18.90
C ALA A 487 6.76 -16.39 19.63
N GLU A 488 7.84 -16.07 18.91
CA GLU A 488 9.12 -15.63 19.49
C GLU A 488 9.11 -14.11 19.73
N PHE A 489 9.36 -13.69 20.97
CA PHE A 489 9.37 -12.30 21.42
C PHE A 489 10.68 -11.57 21.14
N ASP A 490 11.79 -12.27 20.97
CA ASP A 490 13.06 -11.66 20.58
C ASP A 490 13.09 -11.45 19.07
N PRO A 491 13.19 -10.20 18.59
CA PRO A 491 13.13 -9.91 17.14
C PRO A 491 14.26 -10.57 16.34
N ALA A 492 15.45 -10.78 16.95
CA ALA A 492 16.56 -11.41 16.25
C ALA A 492 16.34 -12.92 16.12
N ARG A 493 15.84 -13.58 17.18
CA ARG A 493 15.49 -15.00 17.16
C ARG A 493 14.30 -15.28 16.24
N SER A 494 13.26 -14.46 16.31
CA SER A 494 12.12 -14.55 15.41
C SER A 494 12.58 -14.45 13.94
N ARG A 495 13.41 -13.48 13.61
CA ARG A 495 13.98 -13.32 12.26
C ARG A 495 14.79 -14.55 11.83
N ALA A 496 15.59 -15.12 12.72
CA ALA A 496 16.35 -16.33 12.42
C ALA A 496 15.45 -17.55 12.14
N LEU A 497 14.34 -17.68 12.87
CA LEU A 497 13.34 -18.74 12.63
C LEU A 497 12.58 -18.52 11.32
N PHE A 498 12.13 -17.31 11.02
CA PHE A 498 11.54 -16.96 9.72
C PHE A 498 12.50 -17.25 8.58
N ARG A 499 13.78 -16.88 8.70
CA ARG A 499 14.81 -17.21 7.71
C ARG A 499 14.84 -18.73 7.43
N ARG A 500 14.86 -19.57 8.45
CA ARG A 500 14.84 -21.03 8.30
C ARG A 500 13.56 -21.52 7.61
N ALA A 501 12.42 -20.91 7.91
CA ALA A 501 11.16 -21.21 7.22
C ALA A 501 11.24 -20.85 5.73
N TYR A 502 11.79 -19.68 5.40
CA TYR A 502 11.98 -19.26 4.02
C TYR A 502 12.95 -20.17 3.25
N GLU A 503 14.09 -20.51 3.86
CA GLU A 503 15.05 -21.47 3.28
C GLU A 503 14.38 -22.82 3.01
N LYS A 504 13.54 -23.28 3.94
CA LYS A 504 12.81 -24.55 3.81
C LYS A 504 11.85 -24.55 2.62
N ILE A 505 11.01 -23.53 2.49
CA ILE A 505 10.04 -23.48 1.38
C ILE A 505 10.74 -23.22 0.03
N ILE A 506 11.83 -22.45 0.00
CA ILE A 506 12.64 -22.25 -1.21
C ILE A 506 13.26 -23.57 -1.66
N ASP A 507 13.77 -24.38 -0.72
CA ASP A 507 14.35 -25.70 -1.00
C ASP A 507 13.31 -26.70 -1.48
N ASP A 508 12.10 -26.69 -0.93
CA ASP A 508 10.98 -27.53 -1.36
C ASP A 508 10.42 -27.14 -2.74
N ALA A 509 10.72 -25.93 -3.19
CA ALA A 509 10.36 -25.38 -4.49
C ALA A 509 8.88 -25.58 -4.90
N PRO A 510 7.88 -25.21 -4.06
CA PRO A 510 6.48 -25.23 -4.48
C PRO A 510 6.19 -24.14 -5.52
N ALA A 511 7.12 -23.21 -5.68
CA ALA A 511 7.06 -22.12 -6.65
C ALA A 511 8.46 -21.71 -7.11
N ILE A 512 8.53 -21.09 -8.28
CA ILE A 512 9.69 -20.31 -8.71
C ILE A 512 9.44 -18.85 -8.30
N TRP A 513 10.24 -18.34 -7.38
CA TRP A 513 10.18 -16.96 -6.89
C TRP A 513 10.80 -16.04 -7.94
N LEU A 514 9.97 -15.30 -8.68
CA LEU A 514 10.38 -14.64 -9.91
C LEU A 514 10.89 -13.22 -9.66
N TYR A 515 10.00 -12.36 -9.17
CA TYR A 515 10.29 -10.93 -9.09
C TYR A 515 9.70 -10.27 -7.86
N GLU A 516 10.31 -9.20 -7.47
CA GLU A 516 9.82 -8.16 -6.57
C GLU A 516 10.00 -6.82 -7.31
N LEU A 517 8.89 -6.20 -7.70
CA LEU A 517 8.94 -4.91 -8.40
C LEU A 517 8.86 -3.77 -7.41
N ARG A 518 9.64 -2.73 -7.66
CA ARG A 518 9.43 -1.45 -6.99
C ARG A 518 8.15 -0.83 -7.54
N LEU A 519 7.37 -0.22 -6.67
CA LEU A 519 6.31 0.68 -7.10
C LEU A 519 6.94 1.95 -7.68
N THR A 520 6.28 2.55 -8.64
CA THR A 520 6.80 3.74 -9.34
C THR A 520 5.75 4.83 -9.33
N ALA A 521 5.99 5.86 -8.54
CA ALA A 521 5.24 7.10 -8.60
C ALA A 521 5.79 8.01 -9.71
N ALA A 522 4.94 8.88 -10.23
CA ALA A 522 5.39 10.02 -11.02
C ALA A 522 5.17 11.31 -10.24
N ALA A 523 6.17 12.18 -10.26
CA ALA A 523 6.13 13.41 -9.49
C ALA A 523 6.68 14.59 -10.29
N HIS A 524 6.04 15.75 -10.17
CA HIS A 524 6.60 17.00 -10.65
C HIS A 524 7.88 17.33 -9.87
N ARG A 525 8.92 17.81 -10.55
CA ARG A 525 10.23 18.08 -9.94
C ARG A 525 10.19 19.14 -8.84
N ARG A 526 9.17 20.00 -8.82
CA ARG A 526 8.95 20.99 -7.77
C ARG A 526 8.70 20.37 -6.37
N LEU A 527 8.28 19.09 -6.31
CA LEU A 527 8.02 18.41 -5.05
C LEU A 527 9.32 17.88 -4.41
N ARG A 528 9.50 18.14 -3.13
CA ARG A 528 10.48 17.51 -2.25
C ARG A 528 9.77 16.37 -1.50
N ILE A 529 10.01 15.15 -1.93
CA ILE A 529 9.36 13.93 -1.43
C ILE A 529 10.30 13.23 -0.45
N THR A 530 9.77 12.82 0.70
CA THR A 530 10.49 12.07 1.73
C THR A 530 9.59 10.97 2.29
N GLY A 531 10.18 9.87 2.78
CA GLY A 531 9.50 8.87 3.59
C GLY A 531 8.37 8.09 2.89
N MET A 532 8.58 7.63 1.64
CA MET A 532 7.64 6.74 0.96
C MET A 532 7.84 5.30 1.44
N ARG A 533 6.98 4.83 2.33
CA ARG A 533 6.98 3.44 2.83
C ARG A 533 6.19 2.51 1.90
N ALA A 534 6.48 1.22 1.98
CA ALA A 534 5.82 0.19 1.17
C ALA A 534 4.33 0.01 1.52
N ASP A 535 3.97 0.16 2.79
CA ASP A 535 2.60 0.03 3.31
C ASP A 535 1.75 1.30 3.16
N ALA A 536 2.41 2.48 3.16
CA ALA A 536 1.74 3.77 3.15
C ALA A 536 2.67 4.86 2.60
N TRP A 537 2.73 5.02 1.27
CA TRP A 537 3.56 6.06 0.64
C TRP A 537 3.20 7.47 1.14
N TRP A 538 1.94 7.67 1.53
CA TRP A 538 1.40 8.95 2.01
C TRP A 538 1.77 9.28 3.46
N ALA A 539 2.34 8.33 4.21
CA ALA A 539 2.72 8.56 5.62
C ALA A 539 3.69 9.74 5.78
N GLY A 540 4.59 9.94 4.80
CA GLY A 540 5.52 11.07 4.77
C GLY A 540 4.95 12.39 4.24
N LEU A 541 3.71 12.42 3.75
CA LEU A 541 3.11 13.56 3.04
C LEU A 541 3.08 14.86 3.88
N PRO A 542 2.87 14.85 5.21
CA PRO A 542 2.98 16.05 6.04
C PRO A 542 4.37 16.70 6.02
N GLU A 543 5.42 15.98 5.65
CA GLU A 543 6.80 16.46 5.53
C GLU A 543 7.22 16.79 4.09
N TRP A 544 6.37 16.51 3.11
CA TRP A 544 6.64 16.91 1.73
C TRP A 544 6.52 18.43 1.58
N SER A 545 7.28 18.99 0.65
CA SER A 545 7.29 20.43 0.44
C SER A 545 7.48 20.78 -1.04
N ILE A 546 7.16 22.01 -1.38
CA ILE A 546 7.46 22.61 -2.67
C ILE A 546 8.75 23.41 -2.54
N ALA A 547 9.67 23.24 -3.49
CA ALA A 547 10.93 23.95 -3.48
C ALA A 547 10.71 25.48 -3.54
N PRO A 548 11.48 26.27 -2.76
CA PRO A 548 11.44 27.73 -2.86
C PRO A 548 11.66 28.17 -4.30
N GLY A 549 10.85 29.11 -4.80
CA GLY A 549 10.93 29.60 -6.18
C GLY A 549 10.20 28.75 -7.23
N GLU A 550 9.75 27.54 -6.90
CA GLU A 550 8.99 26.66 -7.81
C GLU A 550 7.48 26.66 -7.51
N ARG A 551 7.00 27.69 -6.86
CA ARG A 551 5.56 27.88 -6.59
C ARG A 551 4.83 28.30 -7.84
N THR A 552 3.61 27.83 -7.98
CA THR A 552 2.69 28.17 -9.07
C THR A 552 1.55 29.04 -8.55
N PRO A 553 0.78 29.74 -9.40
CA PRO A 553 -0.38 30.54 -8.97
C PRO A 553 -1.39 29.75 -8.13
N ARG A 554 -1.56 28.45 -8.38
CA ARG A 554 -2.50 27.61 -7.60
C ARG A 554 -2.06 27.41 -6.14
N ASP A 555 -0.77 27.56 -5.84
CA ASP A 555 -0.27 27.47 -4.45
C ASP A 555 -0.73 28.65 -3.59
N ALA A 556 -1.07 29.77 -4.23
CA ALA A 556 -1.62 30.97 -3.58
C ALA A 556 -3.16 30.99 -3.54
N LEU A 557 -3.84 30.12 -4.30
CA LEU A 557 -5.28 30.10 -4.39
C LEU A 557 -5.90 29.46 -3.14
N GLY A 558 -6.50 30.29 -2.30
CA GLY A 558 -7.59 29.86 -1.43
C GLY A 558 -7.26 29.45 -0.01
N ILE A 559 -6.25 30.04 0.65
CA ILE A 559 -6.29 30.15 2.11
C ILE A 559 -7.12 31.39 2.47
N ARG A 560 -8.42 31.33 2.21
CA ARG A 560 -9.36 32.16 2.97
C ARG A 560 -9.47 31.50 4.33
N THR A 561 -8.75 32.03 5.32
CA THR A 561 -9.12 31.80 6.71
C THR A 561 -10.59 32.21 6.81
N ALA A 562 -11.44 31.21 7.10
CA ALA A 562 -12.79 31.51 7.56
C ALA A 562 -12.59 32.40 8.80
N SER A 563 -12.79 33.68 8.65
CA SER A 563 -12.97 34.58 9.77
C SER A 563 -14.16 34.03 10.54
N ARG A 564 -13.98 33.83 11.82
CA ARG A 564 -14.91 33.34 12.86
C ARG A 564 -16.30 33.92 12.72
#